data_abe85522f4050024fd6667885d9ebbc6
#
_entry.id   abe85522f4050024fd6667885d9ebbc6
#
_cell.length_a   1.000
_cell.length_b   1.000
_cell.length_c   1.000
_cell.angle_alpha   90.00
_cell.angle_beta   90.00
_cell.angle_gamma   90.00
#
_symmetry.space_group_name_H-M   'P 1'
#
loop_
_entity.id
_entity.type
_entity.pdbx_description
1 polymer ?
#
loop_
_entity_poly.entity_id
_entity_poly.type
_entity_poly.pdbx_seq_one_letter_code
_entity_poly.pdbx_strand_id
1 'polypeptide(L)'
;VLTRDERAVAAPGRRGAARPRPARRRLPGPRPGRLLAGTGLALLLAIAVAPPTATVAAAARGGGVECPIGQNDCNIWDDDPGTPGGGGNPGGGGGGNDGPAGKCQWNGRTLPCYDDVLGWFNNGDGCYYKLKQPQLPAPEGKQWYELTCNGGDIGSIRDELLDAPPPGFGTPPDPEELARRALASISLLPPRAAVAPRKDKGPGLVGLPVWMWASPGAGYFGPLTASASDRGLTVTITATVDRIVWDLGNGEQKTCDGPGTPYSADGPQAGQPSPDCGYDSGYPRAGTYRVSATTFWNVHWVGGDQSGDIPQTRTSGTVQIEIDELQVVTR
;
A
#
# COMPACT_ATOMS: atom_id res chain seq x y z
N VAL A 1 3.02 -65.66 8.15
CA VAL A 1 3.55 -66.68 7.27
C VAL A 1 3.86 -66.03 5.94
N LEU A 2 5.19 -66.02 5.63
CA LEU A 2 5.83 -65.93 4.28
C LEU A 2 5.69 -64.59 3.52
N THR A 3 6.72 -63.83 3.40
CA THR A 3 8.00 -63.79 2.65
C THR A 3 7.90 -63.07 1.32
N ARG A 4 8.66 -61.97 1.22
CA ARG A 4 9.66 -61.65 0.18
C ARG A 4 9.26 -61.60 -1.29
N ASP A 5 9.42 -60.48 -1.97
CA ASP A 5 10.55 -60.38 -2.91
C ASP A 5 10.84 -58.93 -3.35
N GLU A 6 12.11 -58.53 -3.24
CA GLU A 6 12.73 -57.36 -3.81
C GLU A 6 12.91 -57.53 -5.32
N ARG A 7 12.66 -56.50 -6.11
CA ARG A 7 13.44 -56.26 -7.35
C ARG A 7 13.57 -54.77 -7.64
N ALA A 8 14.74 -54.26 -7.42
CA ALA A 8 15.22 -53.00 -7.95
C ALA A 8 15.36 -53.09 -9.48
N VAL A 9 14.81 -52.12 -10.20
CA VAL A 9 15.09 -51.91 -11.64
C VAL A 9 15.69 -50.50 -11.78
N ALA A 10 16.95 -50.47 -12.20
CA ALA A 10 17.72 -49.28 -12.53
C ALA A 10 17.19 -48.60 -13.79
N ALA A 11 17.04 -47.25 -13.75
CA ALA A 11 16.75 -46.41 -14.89
C ALA A 11 18.04 -45.91 -15.55
N PRO A 12 18.14 -45.85 -16.89
CA PRO A 12 19.32 -45.33 -17.56
C PRO A 12 19.33 -43.81 -17.65
N GLY A 13 20.52 -43.25 -17.47
CA GLY A 13 20.80 -41.81 -17.53
C GLY A 13 20.48 -41.18 -18.89
N ARG A 14 19.84 -40.03 -18.86
CA ARG A 14 19.71 -39.15 -20.02
C ARG A 14 20.76 -38.06 -19.97
N ARG A 15 21.59 -38.03 -20.99
CA ARG A 15 22.64 -37.05 -21.28
C ARG A 15 22.02 -35.67 -21.48
N GLY A 16 22.61 -34.64 -20.81
CA GLY A 16 22.23 -33.27 -20.97
C GLY A 16 22.51 -32.70 -22.35
N ALA A 17 21.52 -32.10 -22.95
CA ALA A 17 21.64 -31.31 -24.16
C ALA A 17 21.89 -29.84 -23.74
N ALA A 18 23.04 -29.28 -24.15
CA ALA A 18 23.43 -27.90 -23.96
C ALA A 18 22.50 -26.94 -24.74
N ARG A 19 21.92 -25.94 -24.07
CA ARG A 19 21.16 -24.87 -24.71
C ARG A 19 22.11 -23.81 -25.28
N PRO A 20 21.91 -23.35 -26.53
CA PRO A 20 22.70 -22.28 -27.11
C PRO A 20 22.38 -20.92 -26.46
N ARG A 21 23.41 -20.11 -26.19
CA ARG A 21 23.32 -18.73 -25.69
C ARG A 21 22.79 -17.80 -26.78
N PRO A 22 21.90 -16.82 -26.49
CA PRO A 22 21.49 -15.82 -27.46
C PRO A 22 22.60 -14.79 -27.70
N ALA A 23 22.80 -14.45 -28.98
CA ALA A 23 23.77 -13.48 -29.46
C ALA A 23 23.46 -12.06 -28.97
N ARG A 24 24.46 -11.37 -28.44
CA ARG A 24 24.41 -9.95 -28.10
C ARG A 24 24.27 -9.12 -29.37
N ARG A 25 23.13 -8.44 -29.55
CA ARG A 25 22.98 -7.38 -30.55
C ARG A 25 23.76 -6.14 -30.09
N ARG A 26 24.75 -5.72 -30.89
CA ARG A 26 25.46 -4.45 -30.76
C ARG A 26 24.54 -3.31 -31.23
N LEU A 27 24.37 -2.30 -30.40
CA LEU A 27 23.73 -1.02 -30.75
C LEU A 27 24.75 -0.14 -31.49
N PRO A 28 24.33 0.58 -32.53
CA PRO A 28 25.23 1.53 -33.25
C PRO A 28 25.36 2.83 -32.45
N GLY A 29 26.61 3.33 -32.36
CA GLY A 29 26.97 4.58 -31.69
C GLY A 29 26.52 5.83 -32.45
N PRO A 30 26.46 6.99 -31.77
CA PRO A 30 26.03 8.24 -32.35
C PRO A 30 27.11 8.85 -33.25
N ARG A 31 26.72 9.37 -34.42
CA ARG A 31 27.54 10.14 -35.36
C ARG A 31 27.64 11.61 -34.94
N PRO A 32 28.77 12.28 -35.10
CA PRO A 32 28.90 13.71 -34.80
C PRO A 32 28.29 14.57 -35.91
N GLY A 33 27.32 15.40 -35.56
CA GLY A 33 26.72 16.40 -36.44
C GLY A 33 27.48 17.73 -36.39
N ARG A 34 27.71 18.30 -37.57
CA ARG A 34 28.48 19.50 -37.88
C ARG A 34 27.83 20.76 -37.28
N LEU A 35 28.69 21.61 -36.71
CA LEU A 35 28.44 23.03 -36.42
C LEU A 35 28.28 23.82 -37.72
N LEU A 36 27.19 24.56 -37.86
CA LEU A 36 27.07 25.68 -38.79
C LEU A 36 26.75 26.94 -37.97
N ALA A 37 27.70 27.86 -38.04
CA ALA A 37 27.58 29.22 -37.56
C ALA A 37 26.63 30.02 -38.49
N GLY A 38 25.64 30.69 -37.89
CA GLY A 38 24.79 31.64 -38.57
C GLY A 38 24.62 32.89 -37.73
N THR A 39 25.28 33.96 -38.15
CA THR A 39 25.10 35.34 -37.68
C THR A 39 23.77 35.89 -38.18
N GLY A 40 22.98 36.54 -37.31
CA GLY A 40 21.72 37.19 -37.71
C GLY A 40 21.07 38.04 -36.63
N LEU A 41 21.41 39.31 -36.67
CA LEU A 41 20.63 40.54 -36.47
C LEU A 41 19.66 40.67 -35.29
N ALA A 42 20.05 41.57 -34.39
CA ALA A 42 19.26 42.07 -33.28
C ALA A 42 18.02 42.87 -33.74
N LEU A 43 16.85 42.50 -33.25
CA LEU A 43 15.64 43.36 -33.27
C LEU A 43 15.15 43.50 -31.84
N LEU A 44 15.30 44.70 -31.27
CA LEU A 44 14.76 45.09 -29.97
C LEU A 44 13.24 45.27 -30.09
N LEU A 45 12.47 44.38 -29.52
CA LEU A 45 11.04 44.60 -29.22
C LEU A 45 10.89 44.71 -27.70
N ALA A 46 10.53 45.90 -27.24
CA ALA A 46 10.15 46.17 -25.88
C ALA A 46 8.76 45.49 -25.63
N ILE A 47 8.76 44.42 -24.88
CA ILE A 47 7.53 43.82 -24.37
C ILE A 47 7.35 44.27 -22.93
N ALA A 48 6.25 44.98 -22.67
CA ALA A 48 5.80 45.36 -21.35
C ALA A 48 5.50 44.10 -20.52
N VAL A 49 6.28 43.87 -19.47
CA VAL A 49 6.04 42.77 -18.51
C VAL A 49 4.97 43.25 -17.53
N ALA A 50 3.75 42.72 -17.66
CA ALA A 50 2.75 42.77 -16.61
C ALA A 50 3.13 41.73 -15.54
N PRO A 51 2.99 42.06 -14.24
CA PRO A 51 3.28 41.11 -13.17
C PRO A 51 2.27 39.95 -13.21
N PRO A 52 2.72 38.69 -13.05
CA PRO A 52 1.79 37.56 -12.95
C PRO A 52 1.04 37.69 -11.61
N THR A 53 -0.27 37.77 -11.70
CA THR A 53 -1.16 37.54 -10.55
C THR A 53 -0.93 36.10 -10.07
N ALA A 54 -0.34 35.93 -8.90
CA ALA A 54 -0.22 34.66 -8.24
C ALA A 54 -1.63 34.14 -7.91
N THR A 55 -2.14 33.25 -8.73
CA THR A 55 -3.24 32.39 -8.33
C THR A 55 -2.70 31.42 -7.29
N VAL A 56 -3.13 31.59 -6.04
CA VAL A 56 -2.92 30.62 -4.97
C VAL A 56 -3.63 29.34 -5.41
N ALA A 57 -2.89 28.41 -5.99
CA ALA A 57 -3.38 27.05 -6.20
C ALA A 57 -3.61 26.46 -4.80
N ALA A 58 -4.86 26.18 -4.48
CA ALA A 58 -5.20 25.36 -3.32
C ALA A 58 -4.45 24.03 -3.48
N ALA A 59 -3.49 23.76 -2.59
CA ALA A 59 -2.78 22.51 -2.55
C ALA A 59 -3.81 21.40 -2.32
N ALA A 60 -3.95 20.53 -3.30
CA ALA A 60 -4.66 19.27 -3.13
C ALA A 60 -3.94 18.50 -2.02
N ARG A 61 -4.66 18.23 -0.92
CA ARG A 61 -4.20 17.34 0.14
C ARG A 61 -4.16 15.93 -0.44
N GLY A 62 -2.98 15.41 -0.64
CA GLY A 62 -2.76 14.08 -1.15
C GLY A 62 -1.62 13.45 -0.36
N GLY A 63 -1.84 12.25 0.16
CA GLY A 63 -0.81 11.43 0.75
C GLY A 63 0.33 11.22 -0.24
N GLY A 64 1.56 11.21 0.24
CA GLY A 64 2.77 11.06 -0.56
C GLY A 64 3.51 9.78 -0.22
N VAL A 65 4.19 9.24 -1.22
CA VAL A 65 5.16 8.15 -1.04
C VAL A 65 6.53 8.73 -1.29
N GLU A 66 7.40 8.70 -0.31
CA GLU A 66 8.81 9.07 -0.47
C GLU A 66 9.67 7.82 -0.25
N CYS A 67 10.36 7.42 -1.32
CA CYS A 67 11.32 6.33 -1.27
C CYS A 67 12.73 6.92 -1.39
N PRO A 68 13.54 6.96 -0.33
CA PRO A 68 14.93 7.38 -0.41
C PRO A 68 15.73 6.44 -1.32
N ILE A 69 16.53 7.01 -2.21
CA ILE A 69 17.38 6.24 -3.15
C ILE A 69 18.38 5.40 -2.33
N GLY A 70 18.21 4.07 -2.38
CA GLY A 70 19.12 3.10 -1.73
C GLY A 70 18.58 2.43 -0.47
N GLN A 71 17.34 2.67 -0.07
CA GLN A 71 16.66 1.96 1.00
C GLN A 71 15.45 1.20 0.46
N ASN A 72 15.21 0.00 1.00
CA ASN A 72 14.08 -0.85 0.59
C ASN A 72 12.77 -0.50 1.32
N ASP A 73 12.78 0.53 2.14
CA ASP A 73 11.62 0.96 2.93
C ASP A 73 11.12 2.30 2.43
N CYS A 74 9.91 2.30 1.85
CA CYS A 74 9.21 3.50 1.44
C CYS A 74 8.32 3.99 2.59
N ASN A 75 8.45 5.24 3.01
CA ASN A 75 7.51 5.87 3.94
C ASN A 75 6.26 6.29 3.17
N ILE A 76 5.14 5.68 3.52
CA ILE A 76 3.81 6.06 3.01
C ILE A 76 3.11 6.79 4.14
N TRP A 77 2.78 8.07 3.96
CA TRP A 77 1.94 8.82 4.88
C TRP A 77 0.63 9.21 4.22
N ASP A 78 -0.43 9.08 4.97
CA ASP A 78 -1.75 9.58 4.61
C ASP A 78 -2.07 10.76 5.54
N ASP A 79 -2.33 11.94 4.98
CA ASP A 79 -2.70 13.15 5.71
C ASP A 79 -4.22 13.20 6.00
N ASP A 80 -4.82 12.09 6.38
CA ASP A 80 -6.20 12.10 6.85
C ASP A 80 -6.22 12.51 8.33
N PRO A 81 -6.66 13.73 8.69
CA PRO A 81 -6.78 14.12 10.09
C PRO A 81 -7.94 13.33 10.69
N GLY A 82 -7.59 12.24 11.36
CA GLY A 82 -8.55 11.47 12.16
C GLY A 82 -9.36 12.41 13.04
N THR A 83 -10.67 12.20 13.06
CA THR A 83 -11.67 12.94 13.85
C THR A 83 -11.18 13.16 15.28
N PRO A 84 -11.19 14.41 15.83
CA PRO A 84 -10.73 14.70 17.16
C PRO A 84 -11.56 13.95 18.19
N GLY A 85 -10.98 12.97 18.83
CA GLY A 85 -11.51 12.36 20.06
C GLY A 85 -11.53 13.41 21.16
N GLY A 86 -12.67 13.56 21.81
CA GLY A 86 -13.04 14.59 22.77
C GLY A 86 -12.01 14.83 23.86
N GLY A 87 -11.93 16.10 24.22
CA GLY A 87 -10.94 16.74 25.06
C GLY A 87 -10.68 16.11 26.43
N GLY A 88 -9.42 16.09 26.78
CA GLY A 88 -8.86 15.90 28.11
C GLY A 88 -7.80 16.95 28.38
N ASN A 89 -8.02 17.70 29.39
CA ASN A 89 -7.41 18.86 29.99
C ASN A 89 -5.85 18.86 30.04
N PRO A 90 -5.15 20.00 29.82
CA PRO A 90 -3.72 20.11 30.03
C PRO A 90 -3.40 20.47 31.49
N GLY A 91 -2.72 19.55 32.17
CA GLY A 91 -2.27 19.77 33.55
C GLY A 91 -0.98 19.03 33.86
N GLY A 92 0.11 19.78 33.89
CA GLY A 92 1.22 19.77 34.83
C GLY A 92 1.96 18.49 35.19
N GLY A 93 3.23 18.39 34.79
CA GLY A 93 4.38 18.10 35.64
C GLY A 93 4.56 16.75 36.29
N GLY A 94 5.65 16.06 35.93
CA GLY A 94 6.41 15.20 36.83
C GLY A 94 6.19 13.70 36.75
N GLY A 95 7.15 12.99 36.16
CA GLY A 95 7.69 11.71 36.59
C GLY A 95 6.73 10.55 36.87
N GLY A 96 6.71 9.58 35.97
CA GLY A 96 6.12 8.26 36.22
C GLY A 96 5.52 7.74 34.92
N ASN A 97 6.24 6.83 34.24
CA ASN A 97 5.77 6.19 33.02
C ASN A 97 4.84 5.02 33.35
N ASP A 98 3.58 5.30 33.69
CA ASP A 98 2.52 4.29 33.78
C ASP A 98 1.26 4.77 33.02
N GLY A 99 1.45 5.23 31.78
CA GLY A 99 0.36 5.56 30.84
C GLY A 99 0.37 4.60 29.66
N PRO A 100 -0.74 4.47 28.90
CA PRO A 100 -0.78 3.70 27.68
C PRO A 100 0.35 4.17 26.74
N ALA A 101 0.98 3.23 26.02
CA ALA A 101 2.18 3.40 25.19
C ALA A 101 2.28 4.82 24.62
N GLY A 102 3.16 5.63 25.23
CA GLY A 102 3.23 7.06 24.90
C GLY A 102 3.72 7.25 23.49
N LYS A 103 2.96 7.94 22.67
CA LYS A 103 3.40 8.36 21.34
C LYS A 103 4.57 9.34 21.51
N CYS A 104 5.68 9.05 20.83
CA CYS A 104 6.79 9.98 20.77
C CYS A 104 6.43 11.08 19.76
N GLN A 105 6.63 12.33 20.16
CA GLN A 105 6.23 13.49 19.36
C GLN A 105 7.29 14.59 19.42
N TRP A 106 7.49 15.26 18.29
CA TRP A 106 8.34 16.43 18.20
C TRP A 106 7.74 17.45 17.24
N ASN A 107 7.59 18.69 17.69
CA ASN A 107 7.00 19.79 16.90
C ASN A 107 5.66 19.44 16.23
N GLY A 108 4.80 18.71 16.96
CA GLY A 108 3.46 18.30 16.47
C GLY A 108 3.48 17.10 15.52
N ARG A 109 4.65 16.52 15.24
CA ARG A 109 4.77 15.28 14.44
C ARG A 109 4.90 14.09 15.36
N THR A 110 4.19 13.01 15.07
CA THR A 110 4.38 11.72 15.71
C THR A 110 5.62 11.05 15.13
N LEU A 111 6.48 10.56 16.00
CA LEU A 111 7.76 9.92 15.65
C LEU A 111 7.82 8.52 16.28
N PRO A 112 8.56 7.58 15.68
CA PRO A 112 8.88 6.30 16.32
C PRO A 112 9.59 6.55 17.65
N CYS A 113 9.16 5.87 18.71
CA CYS A 113 9.87 5.94 20.01
C CYS A 113 11.20 5.17 19.99
N TYR A 114 11.39 4.31 19.02
CA TYR A 114 12.63 3.63 18.71
C TYR A 114 12.78 3.47 17.21
N ASP A 115 13.99 3.70 16.72
CA ASP A 115 14.39 3.52 15.33
C ASP A 115 15.70 2.68 15.31
N ASP A 116 15.78 1.70 14.41
CA ASP A 116 16.95 0.80 14.34
C ASP A 116 18.24 1.54 13.92
N VAL A 117 18.09 2.65 13.20
CA VAL A 117 19.21 3.49 12.76
C VAL A 117 19.54 4.55 13.81
N LEU A 118 18.53 5.19 14.40
CA LEU A 118 18.69 6.36 15.27
C LEU A 118 18.68 6.03 16.78
N GLY A 119 18.11 4.89 17.18
CA GLY A 119 18.00 4.47 18.57
C GLY A 119 16.70 4.92 19.26
N TRP A 120 16.78 5.27 20.56
CA TRP A 120 15.66 5.61 21.41
C TRP A 120 15.33 7.11 21.36
N PHE A 121 14.06 7.45 21.12
CA PHE A 121 13.61 8.84 21.11
C PHE A 121 13.27 9.34 22.52
N ASN A 122 13.73 10.55 22.84
CA ASN A 122 13.39 11.26 24.06
C ASN A 122 12.50 12.48 23.75
N ASN A 123 11.24 12.45 24.21
CA ASN A 123 10.30 13.56 24.05
C ASN A 123 10.75 14.88 24.75
N GLY A 124 11.64 14.78 25.71
CA GLY A 124 12.08 15.95 26.50
C GLY A 124 12.98 16.91 25.73
N ASP A 125 13.77 16.38 24.80
CA ASP A 125 14.76 17.17 24.04
C ASP A 125 14.68 16.97 22.52
N GLY A 126 13.80 16.04 22.06
CA GLY A 126 13.60 15.78 20.64
C GLY A 126 14.77 15.08 19.96
N CYS A 127 15.59 14.35 20.73
CA CYS A 127 16.73 13.60 20.22
C CYS A 127 16.50 12.10 20.27
N TYR A 128 17.08 11.39 19.29
CA TYR A 128 17.31 9.96 19.33
C TYR A 128 18.67 9.67 19.95
N TYR A 129 18.77 8.56 20.69
CA TYR A 129 19.96 8.10 21.39
C TYR A 129 20.29 6.67 20.95
N LYS A 130 21.34 6.52 20.18
CA LYS A 130 21.85 5.23 19.72
C LYS A 130 23.14 4.88 20.44
N LEU A 131 23.25 3.65 20.94
CA LEU A 131 24.49 3.19 21.53
C LEU A 131 25.60 3.19 20.46
N LYS A 132 26.66 3.96 20.69
CA LYS A 132 27.79 4.03 19.75
C LYS A 132 28.54 2.70 19.70
N GLN A 133 28.88 2.24 18.51
CA GLN A 133 29.71 1.05 18.30
C GLN A 133 30.87 1.36 17.34
N PRO A 134 32.13 1.01 17.70
CA PRO A 134 32.57 0.46 18.97
C PRO A 134 32.53 1.50 20.12
N GLN A 135 32.36 1.04 21.35
CA GLN A 135 32.43 1.91 22.53
C GLN A 135 33.82 2.48 22.72
N LEU A 136 33.92 3.76 23.05
CA LEU A 136 35.16 4.39 23.49
C LEU A 136 35.33 4.20 24.99
N PRO A 137 36.56 4.35 25.54
CA PRO A 137 36.78 4.30 26.98
C PRO A 137 35.83 5.25 27.73
N ALA A 138 35.17 4.75 28.78
CA ALA A 138 34.21 5.50 29.58
C ALA A 138 34.33 5.11 31.06
N PRO A 139 33.99 6.02 32.01
CA PRO A 139 33.82 5.69 33.43
C PRO A 139 32.76 4.62 33.64
N GLU A 140 32.82 3.95 34.80
CA GLU A 140 31.80 2.98 35.20
C GLU A 140 30.39 3.61 35.21
N GLY A 141 29.41 2.91 34.64
CA GLY A 141 28.03 3.35 34.52
C GLY A 141 27.75 4.31 33.39
N LYS A 142 28.77 4.71 32.61
CA LYS A 142 28.60 5.60 31.43
C LYS A 142 28.92 4.88 30.15
N GLN A 143 28.22 5.30 29.10
CA GLN A 143 28.40 4.79 27.73
C GLN A 143 28.34 5.93 26.71
N TRP A 144 29.02 5.76 25.59
CA TRP A 144 28.94 6.70 24.48
C TRP A 144 27.72 6.42 23.62
N TYR A 145 26.97 7.48 23.35
CA TYR A 145 25.81 7.47 22.47
C TYR A 145 26.02 8.42 21.30
N GLU A 146 25.50 8.03 20.17
CA GLU A 146 25.31 8.90 19.02
C GLU A 146 23.90 9.51 19.14
N LEU A 147 23.83 10.84 19.20
CA LEU A 147 22.60 11.59 19.32
C LEU A 147 22.23 12.20 17.98
N THR A 148 20.97 12.01 17.58
CA THR A 148 20.40 12.67 16.41
C THR A 148 19.18 13.48 16.84
N CYS A 149 19.31 14.80 16.87
CA CYS A 149 18.30 15.70 17.41
C CYS A 149 17.31 16.24 16.37
N ASN A 150 16.45 17.19 16.77
CA ASN A 150 15.41 17.80 15.95
C ASN A 150 14.43 16.80 15.30
N GLY A 151 14.10 15.73 16.04
CA GLY A 151 13.20 14.70 15.54
C GLY A 151 13.82 13.77 14.51
N GLY A 152 15.16 13.59 14.54
CA GLY A 152 15.87 12.66 13.65
C GLY A 152 16.58 13.36 12.48
N ASP A 153 16.86 14.65 12.59
CA ASP A 153 17.67 15.37 11.60
C ASP A 153 19.12 14.90 11.64
N ILE A 154 19.54 14.17 10.60
CA ILE A 154 20.89 13.62 10.46
C ILE A 154 21.99 14.70 10.39
N GLY A 155 21.63 15.95 10.09
CA GLY A 155 22.55 17.10 10.18
C GLY A 155 22.93 17.48 11.62
N SER A 156 22.23 16.95 12.62
CA SER A 156 22.44 17.25 14.04
C SER A 156 23.19 16.16 14.82
N ILE A 157 23.83 15.21 14.15
CA ILE A 157 24.50 14.06 14.77
C ILE A 157 25.68 14.53 15.61
N ARG A 158 25.74 14.05 16.86
CA ARG A 158 26.88 14.26 17.77
C ARG A 158 27.05 13.08 18.71
N ASP A 159 28.28 12.90 19.21
CA ASP A 159 28.58 11.90 20.25
C ASP A 159 28.51 12.51 21.63
N GLU A 160 27.93 11.79 22.57
CA GLU A 160 27.82 12.24 23.97
C GLU A 160 28.01 11.09 24.93
N LEU A 161 28.71 11.37 26.05
CA LEU A 161 28.94 10.40 27.14
C LEU A 161 27.84 10.55 28.19
N LEU A 162 26.95 9.57 28.26
CA LEU A 162 25.77 9.59 29.13
C LEU A 162 25.77 8.40 30.11
N ASP A 163 24.92 8.53 31.13
CA ASP A 163 24.61 7.39 32.00
C ASP A 163 23.82 6.32 31.23
N ALA A 164 24.06 5.05 31.51
CA ALA A 164 23.28 3.96 30.96
C ALA A 164 22.13 3.59 31.92
N PRO A 165 20.90 3.38 31.42
CA PRO A 165 20.45 3.45 30.03
C PRO A 165 20.22 4.90 29.55
N PRO A 166 20.15 5.13 28.22
CA PRO A 166 19.97 6.46 27.67
C PRO A 166 18.57 7.00 27.97
N PRO A 167 18.35 8.33 27.89
CA PRO A 167 17.03 8.92 27.92
C PRO A 167 16.08 8.28 26.93
N GLY A 168 14.83 8.02 27.33
CA GLY A 168 13.83 7.35 26.51
C GLY A 168 13.95 5.82 26.47
N PHE A 169 15.00 5.24 27.05
CA PHE A 169 15.18 3.78 27.07
C PHE A 169 14.01 3.07 27.76
N GLY A 170 13.57 1.96 27.15
CA GLY A 170 12.50 1.15 27.69
C GLY A 170 11.09 1.66 27.41
N THR A 171 10.93 2.76 26.66
CA THR A 171 9.61 3.17 26.17
C THR A 171 9.02 2.03 25.32
N PRO A 172 7.85 1.48 25.68
CA PRO A 172 7.24 0.42 24.91
C PRO A 172 7.01 0.85 23.45
N PRO A 173 7.17 -0.05 22.48
CA PRO A 173 6.81 0.25 21.10
C PRO A 173 5.32 0.55 21.01
N ASP A 174 4.93 1.44 20.10
CA ASP A 174 3.53 1.70 19.79
C ASP A 174 2.93 0.45 19.08
N PRO A 175 1.89 -0.18 19.64
CA PRO A 175 1.28 -1.34 19.01
C PRO A 175 0.69 -1.04 17.63
N GLU A 176 0.13 0.17 17.41
CA GLU A 176 -0.41 0.56 16.11
C GLU A 176 0.70 0.70 15.05
N GLU A 177 1.86 1.23 15.43
CA GLU A 177 3.03 1.28 14.53
C GLU A 177 3.48 -0.14 14.12
N LEU A 178 3.54 -1.07 15.06
CA LEU A 178 3.84 -2.47 14.75
C LEU A 178 2.77 -3.10 13.85
N ALA A 179 1.50 -2.75 14.04
CA ALA A 179 0.43 -3.18 13.15
C ALA A 179 0.64 -2.66 11.73
N ARG A 180 1.05 -1.41 11.56
CA ARG A 180 1.39 -0.83 10.26
C ARG A 180 2.60 -1.51 9.61
N ARG A 181 3.63 -1.86 10.38
CA ARG A 181 4.77 -2.68 9.89
C ARG A 181 4.32 -4.07 9.45
N ALA A 182 3.47 -4.73 10.23
CA ALA A 182 2.90 -6.03 9.84
C ALA A 182 2.08 -5.90 8.55
N LEU A 183 1.28 -4.84 8.40
CA LEU A 183 0.51 -4.57 7.20
C LEU A 183 1.41 -4.34 5.96
N ALA A 184 2.53 -3.64 6.12
CA ALA A 184 3.49 -3.42 5.05
C ALA A 184 4.16 -4.73 4.57
N SER A 185 4.16 -5.79 5.37
CA SER A 185 4.72 -7.10 5.00
C SER A 185 3.80 -7.97 4.14
N ILE A 186 2.52 -7.61 3.99
CA ILE A 186 1.54 -8.33 3.18
C ILE A 186 1.09 -7.51 1.97
N SER A 187 0.61 -8.20 0.94
CA SER A 187 0.10 -7.55 -0.26
C SER A 187 -1.41 -7.71 -0.36
N LEU A 188 -2.16 -6.63 -0.16
CA LEU A 188 -3.58 -6.56 -0.45
C LEU A 188 -3.74 -6.24 -1.94
N LEU A 189 -4.22 -7.19 -2.73
CA LEU A 189 -4.29 -7.06 -4.18
C LEU A 189 -5.59 -6.38 -4.62
N PRO A 190 -5.55 -5.55 -5.69
CA PRO A 190 -6.76 -5.04 -6.34
C PRO A 190 -7.64 -6.18 -6.84
N PRO A 191 -8.98 -6.13 -6.70
CA PRO A 191 -9.87 -7.18 -7.18
C PRO A 191 -9.73 -7.34 -8.70
N ARG A 192 -9.71 -8.59 -9.17
CA ARG A 192 -9.75 -8.90 -10.61
C ARG A 192 -11.22 -8.94 -11.03
N ALA A 193 -11.75 -7.77 -11.38
CA ALA A 193 -13.13 -7.61 -11.77
C ALA A 193 -13.46 -8.31 -13.10
N ALA A 194 -14.60 -8.96 -13.15
CA ALA A 194 -15.17 -9.55 -14.35
C ALA A 194 -16.69 -9.32 -14.38
N VAL A 195 -17.25 -9.25 -15.57
CA VAL A 195 -18.69 -9.04 -15.81
C VAL A 195 -19.20 -9.96 -16.90
N ALA A 196 -20.48 -10.26 -16.89
CA ALA A 196 -21.17 -10.91 -18.00
C ALA A 196 -22.47 -10.18 -18.30
N PRO A 197 -22.78 -9.95 -19.61
CA PRO A 197 -22.05 -10.41 -20.78
C PRO A 197 -20.66 -9.78 -20.92
N ARG A 198 -19.74 -10.49 -21.51
CA ARG A 198 -18.38 -10.00 -21.79
C ARG A 198 -18.32 -9.44 -23.19
N LYS A 199 -17.57 -8.36 -23.39
CA LYS A 199 -17.41 -7.72 -24.69
C LYS A 199 -16.97 -8.70 -25.80
N ASP A 200 -16.12 -9.67 -25.49
CA ASP A 200 -15.62 -10.69 -26.43
C ASP A 200 -16.62 -11.84 -26.72
N LYS A 201 -17.75 -11.89 -26.02
CA LYS A 201 -18.81 -12.91 -26.15
C LYS A 201 -20.12 -12.38 -26.73
N GLY A 202 -20.14 -11.10 -27.05
CA GLY A 202 -21.28 -10.38 -27.59
C GLY A 202 -21.86 -9.38 -26.60
N PRO A 203 -22.64 -8.41 -27.08
CA PRO A 203 -23.24 -7.38 -26.26
C PRO A 203 -24.32 -7.96 -25.34
N GLY A 204 -24.51 -7.26 -24.22
CA GLY A 204 -25.72 -7.41 -23.41
C GLY A 204 -26.89 -6.68 -24.05
N LEU A 205 -28.06 -6.80 -23.45
CA LEU A 205 -29.25 -6.09 -23.90
C LEU A 205 -29.77 -5.17 -22.78
N VAL A 206 -30.32 -4.05 -23.20
CA VAL A 206 -30.99 -3.12 -22.29
C VAL A 206 -32.01 -3.86 -21.42
N GLY A 207 -31.97 -3.59 -20.10
CA GLY A 207 -32.90 -4.16 -19.13
C GLY A 207 -32.61 -5.63 -18.73
N LEU A 208 -31.59 -6.27 -19.29
CA LEU A 208 -31.22 -7.63 -18.89
C LEU A 208 -30.18 -7.60 -17.75
N PRO A 209 -30.25 -8.59 -16.83
CA PRO A 209 -29.32 -8.68 -15.71
C PRO A 209 -27.87 -8.80 -16.16
N VAL A 210 -26.98 -8.11 -15.42
CA VAL A 210 -25.54 -8.19 -15.58
C VAL A 210 -24.94 -8.86 -14.36
N TRP A 211 -24.17 -9.91 -14.58
CA TRP A 211 -23.42 -10.56 -13.50
C TRP A 211 -22.09 -9.87 -13.27
N MET A 212 -21.71 -9.78 -11.99
CA MET A 212 -20.45 -9.19 -11.59
C MET A 212 -19.75 -10.12 -10.60
N TRP A 213 -18.46 -10.35 -10.80
CA TRP A 213 -17.65 -11.14 -9.87
C TRP A 213 -16.17 -10.73 -9.92
N ALA A 214 -15.45 -11.09 -8.88
CA ALA A 214 -14.01 -10.92 -8.81
C ALA A 214 -13.33 -12.24 -8.49
N SER A 215 -12.03 -12.37 -8.80
CA SER A 215 -11.29 -13.59 -8.48
C SER A 215 -11.25 -13.81 -6.97
N PRO A 216 -11.66 -14.97 -6.47
CA PRO A 216 -11.53 -15.29 -5.06
C PRO A 216 -10.06 -15.55 -4.69
N GLY A 217 -9.76 -15.57 -3.39
CA GLY A 217 -8.45 -15.90 -2.86
C GLY A 217 -7.98 -14.92 -1.79
N ALA A 218 -7.09 -15.38 -0.92
CA ALA A 218 -6.67 -14.64 0.26
C ALA A 218 -6.06 -13.28 -0.08
N GLY A 219 -5.26 -13.18 -1.16
CA GLY A 219 -4.69 -11.90 -1.58
C GLY A 219 -5.70 -10.86 -2.07
N TYR A 220 -6.92 -11.28 -2.44
CA TYR A 220 -7.97 -10.42 -2.98
C TYR A 220 -9.12 -10.16 -2.01
N PHE A 221 -9.40 -11.11 -1.08
CA PHE A 221 -10.53 -11.02 -0.15
C PHE A 221 -10.16 -11.37 1.29
N GLY A 222 -8.97 -11.93 1.54
CA GLY A 222 -8.56 -12.39 2.86
C GLY A 222 -9.11 -13.80 3.21
N PRO A 223 -8.93 -14.24 4.47
CA PRO A 223 -8.09 -13.56 5.45
C PRO A 223 -6.59 -13.65 5.12
N LEU A 224 -5.87 -12.56 5.38
CA LEU A 224 -4.40 -12.53 5.42
C LEU A 224 -3.97 -12.17 6.83
N THR A 225 -2.95 -12.86 7.35
CA THR A 225 -2.39 -12.59 8.67
C THR A 225 -0.90 -12.29 8.56
N ALA A 226 -0.44 -11.37 9.39
CA ALA A 226 0.98 -11.09 9.57
C ALA A 226 1.22 -10.62 11.00
N SER A 227 2.48 -10.61 11.42
CA SER A 227 2.88 -10.11 12.74
C SER A 227 4.16 -9.30 12.62
N ALA A 228 4.29 -8.31 13.48
CA ALA A 228 5.53 -7.60 13.70
C ALA A 228 5.85 -7.59 15.19
N SER A 229 7.13 -7.63 15.51
CA SER A 229 7.60 -7.65 16.90
C SER A 229 8.71 -6.64 17.09
N ASP A 230 8.69 -5.98 18.24
CA ASP A 230 9.77 -5.11 18.67
C ASP A 230 9.84 -5.13 20.20
N ARG A 231 11.05 -5.21 20.76
CA ARG A 231 11.33 -5.11 22.20
C ARG A 231 10.39 -5.94 23.09
N GLY A 232 10.06 -7.15 22.65
CA GLY A 232 9.20 -8.07 23.39
C GLY A 232 7.70 -7.89 23.18
N LEU A 233 7.27 -6.83 22.50
CA LEU A 233 5.89 -6.68 22.06
C LEU A 233 5.70 -7.32 20.67
N THR A 234 4.66 -8.12 20.52
CA THR A 234 4.23 -8.68 19.23
C THR A 234 2.81 -8.20 18.93
N VAL A 235 2.61 -7.70 17.73
CA VAL A 235 1.30 -7.34 17.20
C VAL A 235 0.99 -8.23 16.02
N THR A 236 -0.21 -8.77 15.98
CA THR A 236 -0.72 -9.59 14.88
C THR A 236 -1.87 -8.87 14.20
N ILE A 237 -1.87 -8.85 12.89
CA ILE A 237 -2.95 -8.33 12.06
C ILE A 237 -3.72 -9.46 11.38
N THR A 238 -5.00 -9.21 11.11
CA THR A 238 -5.85 -10.02 10.25
C THR A 238 -6.58 -9.10 9.29
N ALA A 239 -6.29 -9.23 8.00
CA ALA A 239 -6.88 -8.42 6.95
C ALA A 239 -7.97 -9.21 6.22
N THR A 240 -9.20 -8.68 6.19
CA THR A 240 -10.36 -9.25 5.50
C THR A 240 -11.08 -8.17 4.71
N VAL A 241 -11.74 -8.56 3.62
CA VAL A 241 -12.64 -7.65 2.89
C VAL A 241 -14.01 -7.67 3.54
N ASP A 242 -14.52 -6.49 3.90
CA ASP A 242 -15.87 -6.33 4.42
C ASP A 242 -16.90 -6.32 3.30
N ARG A 243 -16.60 -5.63 2.21
CA ARG A 243 -17.47 -5.50 1.05
C ARG A 243 -16.70 -5.15 -0.21
N ILE A 244 -17.34 -5.38 -1.34
CA ILE A 244 -16.89 -4.91 -2.65
C ILE A 244 -17.97 -3.96 -3.23
N VAL A 245 -17.55 -2.80 -3.70
CA VAL A 245 -18.43 -1.81 -4.34
C VAL A 245 -18.07 -1.74 -5.82
N TRP A 246 -19.07 -1.94 -6.65
CA TRP A 246 -18.98 -1.87 -8.10
C TRP A 246 -19.45 -0.50 -8.57
N ASP A 247 -18.63 0.18 -9.36
CA ASP A 247 -19.04 1.32 -10.17
C ASP A 247 -19.45 0.80 -11.54
N LEU A 248 -20.70 1.03 -11.91
CA LEU A 248 -21.31 0.50 -13.12
C LEU A 248 -21.00 1.35 -14.38
N GLY A 249 -20.35 2.49 -14.21
CA GLY A 249 -20.01 3.40 -15.30
C GLY A 249 -21.19 4.18 -15.89
N ASN A 250 -22.37 4.08 -15.29
CA ASN A 250 -23.59 4.82 -15.63
C ASN A 250 -23.98 5.83 -14.53
N GLY A 251 -23.15 6.00 -13.51
CA GLY A 251 -23.41 6.82 -12.33
C GLY A 251 -24.04 6.06 -11.16
N GLU A 252 -24.33 4.78 -11.33
CA GLU A 252 -24.85 3.91 -10.28
C GLU A 252 -23.74 3.02 -9.70
N GLN A 253 -23.96 2.62 -8.45
CA GLN A 253 -23.06 1.70 -7.73
C GLN A 253 -23.86 0.53 -7.15
N LYS A 254 -23.18 -0.61 -7.05
CA LYS A 254 -23.72 -1.82 -6.40
C LYS A 254 -22.73 -2.34 -5.37
N THR A 255 -23.21 -2.54 -4.14
CA THR A 255 -22.44 -3.18 -3.07
C THR A 255 -22.77 -4.65 -2.99
N CYS A 256 -21.74 -5.49 -2.83
CA CYS A 256 -21.83 -6.93 -2.63
C CYS A 256 -20.96 -7.35 -1.43
N ASP A 257 -21.35 -8.41 -0.73
CA ASP A 257 -20.67 -8.86 0.49
C ASP A 257 -19.48 -9.81 0.22
N GLY A 258 -19.28 -10.21 -1.04
CA GLY A 258 -18.23 -11.16 -1.41
C GLY A 258 -17.81 -11.04 -2.87
N PRO A 259 -16.96 -11.96 -3.33
CA PRO A 259 -16.41 -11.93 -4.68
C PRO A 259 -17.46 -12.13 -5.79
N GLY A 260 -18.66 -12.58 -5.47
CA GLY A 260 -19.66 -12.96 -6.45
C GLY A 260 -19.39 -14.32 -7.08
N THR A 261 -20.38 -14.82 -7.83
CA THR A 261 -20.29 -16.10 -8.56
C THR A 261 -19.93 -15.87 -10.02
N PRO A 262 -18.92 -16.54 -10.58
CA PRO A 262 -18.60 -16.47 -12.00
C PRO A 262 -19.78 -16.93 -12.87
N TYR A 263 -20.10 -16.17 -13.91
CA TYR A 263 -21.15 -16.53 -14.88
C TYR A 263 -20.69 -17.69 -15.75
N SER A 264 -21.60 -18.66 -15.96
CA SER A 264 -21.47 -19.73 -16.94
C SER A 264 -22.67 -19.75 -17.90
N ALA A 265 -22.41 -19.62 -19.20
CA ALA A 265 -23.47 -19.65 -20.22
C ALA A 265 -24.16 -21.00 -20.33
N ASP A 266 -23.46 -22.09 -19.97
CA ASP A 266 -23.98 -23.47 -19.98
C ASP A 266 -24.48 -23.90 -18.58
N GLY A 267 -24.46 -23.01 -17.63
CA GLY A 267 -24.88 -23.28 -16.25
C GLY A 267 -26.42 -23.24 -16.06
N PRO A 268 -26.93 -23.80 -14.98
CA PRO A 268 -28.38 -23.84 -14.71
C PRO A 268 -28.99 -22.45 -14.47
N GLN A 269 -28.16 -21.46 -14.22
CA GLN A 269 -28.55 -20.06 -13.97
C GLN A 269 -28.30 -19.14 -15.17
N ALA A 270 -28.02 -19.72 -16.35
CA ALA A 270 -27.81 -18.94 -17.56
C ALA A 270 -29.06 -18.08 -17.89
N GLY A 271 -28.84 -16.77 -18.11
CA GLY A 271 -29.94 -15.82 -18.37
C GLY A 271 -30.75 -15.39 -17.15
N GLN A 272 -30.43 -15.88 -15.96
CA GLN A 272 -31.05 -15.46 -14.69
C GLN A 272 -30.21 -14.36 -14.01
N PRO A 273 -30.76 -13.60 -13.05
CA PRO A 273 -29.98 -12.73 -12.19
C PRO A 273 -28.88 -13.49 -11.43
N SER A 274 -27.79 -12.79 -11.08
CA SER A 274 -26.72 -13.38 -10.27
C SER A 274 -27.24 -13.74 -8.86
N PRO A 275 -26.87 -14.91 -8.30
CA PRO A 275 -27.29 -15.30 -6.97
C PRO A 275 -26.68 -14.41 -5.87
N ASP A 276 -25.51 -13.81 -6.11
CA ASP A 276 -24.75 -13.12 -5.08
C ASP A 276 -24.50 -11.65 -5.41
N CYS A 277 -24.09 -11.37 -6.64
CA CYS A 277 -23.64 -10.02 -7.03
C CYS A 277 -23.97 -9.73 -8.48
N GLY A 278 -24.98 -8.90 -8.73
CA GLY A 278 -25.43 -8.56 -10.06
C GLY A 278 -26.09 -7.18 -10.12
N TYR A 279 -26.20 -6.66 -11.32
CA TYR A 279 -27.02 -5.52 -11.65
C TYR A 279 -28.31 -6.02 -12.31
N ASP A 280 -29.29 -6.42 -11.48
CA ASP A 280 -30.45 -7.19 -11.89
C ASP A 280 -31.43 -6.39 -12.78
N SER A 281 -31.53 -5.06 -12.58
CA SER A 281 -32.31 -4.18 -13.46
C SER A 281 -31.66 -3.96 -14.82
N GLY A 282 -30.40 -4.32 -14.98
CA GLY A 282 -29.64 -4.08 -16.20
C GLY A 282 -29.43 -2.60 -16.52
N TYR A 283 -28.72 -2.33 -17.59
CA TYR A 283 -28.52 -0.96 -18.07
C TYR A 283 -29.75 -0.43 -18.76
N PRO A 284 -30.18 0.82 -18.48
CA PRO A 284 -31.41 1.39 -19.04
C PRO A 284 -31.24 1.90 -20.48
N ARG A 285 -30.00 1.93 -21.00
CA ARG A 285 -29.70 2.46 -22.37
C ARG A 285 -28.59 1.62 -23.00
N ALA A 286 -28.64 1.55 -24.33
CA ALA A 286 -27.53 1.02 -25.12
C ALA A 286 -26.28 1.90 -24.99
N GLY A 287 -25.13 1.28 -25.05
CA GLY A 287 -23.84 1.98 -24.94
C GLY A 287 -22.71 1.08 -24.42
N THR A 288 -21.53 1.67 -24.35
CA THR A 288 -20.35 1.04 -23.75
C THR A 288 -20.08 1.63 -22.38
N TYR A 289 -20.12 0.79 -21.37
CA TYR A 289 -19.89 1.18 -19.98
C TYR A 289 -18.54 0.66 -19.49
N ARG A 290 -17.92 1.40 -18.56
CA ARG A 290 -16.68 1.03 -17.92
C ARG A 290 -16.95 0.70 -16.45
N VAL A 291 -16.92 -0.59 -16.16
CA VAL A 291 -17.19 -1.11 -14.82
C VAL A 291 -15.88 -1.27 -14.06
N SER A 292 -15.86 -0.85 -12.82
CA SER A 292 -14.74 -1.11 -11.89
C SER A 292 -15.24 -1.57 -10.53
N ALA A 293 -14.36 -2.18 -9.75
CA ALA A 293 -14.70 -2.69 -8.44
C ALA A 293 -13.69 -2.20 -7.40
N THR A 294 -14.17 -1.81 -6.23
CA THR A 294 -13.33 -1.43 -5.09
C THR A 294 -13.64 -2.34 -3.91
N THR A 295 -12.63 -3.04 -3.42
CA THR A 295 -12.71 -3.80 -2.15
C THR A 295 -12.38 -2.89 -0.99
N PHE A 296 -13.19 -2.98 0.07
CA PHE A 296 -12.98 -2.31 1.35
C PHE A 296 -12.49 -3.34 2.34
N TRP A 297 -11.26 -3.18 2.78
CA TRP A 297 -10.58 -4.07 3.70
C TRP A 297 -10.65 -3.52 5.11
N ASN A 298 -10.91 -4.40 6.07
CA ASN A 298 -10.63 -4.15 7.47
C ASN A 298 -9.39 -4.94 7.88
N VAL A 299 -8.36 -4.24 8.36
CA VAL A 299 -7.16 -4.85 8.92
C VAL A 299 -7.24 -4.70 10.42
N HIS A 300 -7.78 -5.72 11.08
CA HIS A 300 -7.87 -5.78 12.54
C HIS A 300 -6.52 -6.18 13.12
N TRP A 301 -6.06 -5.47 14.15
CA TRP A 301 -4.82 -5.79 14.84
C TRP A 301 -5.03 -5.97 16.34
N VAL A 302 -4.19 -6.83 16.93
CA VAL A 302 -4.18 -7.14 18.36
C VAL A 302 -2.73 -7.25 18.83
N GLY A 303 -2.41 -6.63 19.97
CA GLY A 303 -1.12 -6.73 20.64
C GLY A 303 -0.96 -5.73 21.78
N GLY A 304 -0.18 -6.06 22.81
CA GLY A 304 0.06 -5.19 23.96
C GLY A 304 -1.21 -4.81 24.74
N ASP A 305 -2.12 -5.76 24.92
CA ASP A 305 -3.45 -5.54 25.54
C ASP A 305 -4.30 -4.46 24.84
N GLN A 306 -3.96 -4.15 23.58
CA GLN A 306 -4.65 -3.20 22.73
C GLN A 306 -5.09 -3.86 21.43
N SER A 307 -6.08 -3.27 20.78
CA SER A 307 -6.55 -3.66 19.46
C SER A 307 -7.10 -2.45 18.71
N GLY A 308 -7.17 -2.55 17.41
CA GLY A 308 -7.73 -1.51 16.56
C GLY A 308 -7.91 -2.00 15.13
N ASP A 309 -8.36 -1.10 14.27
CA ASP A 309 -8.65 -1.38 12.87
C ASP A 309 -7.96 -0.36 11.97
N ILE A 310 -7.36 -0.84 10.88
CA ILE A 310 -6.73 -0.01 9.86
C ILE A 310 -7.49 -0.26 8.55
N PRO A 311 -8.42 0.64 8.16
CA PRO A 311 -9.17 0.49 6.91
C PRO A 311 -8.27 0.68 5.70
N GLN A 312 -8.47 -0.15 4.68
CA GLN A 312 -7.75 -0.09 3.41
C GLN A 312 -8.71 -0.26 2.24
N THR A 313 -8.37 0.29 1.08
CA THR A 313 -9.14 0.08 -0.15
C THR A 313 -8.25 -0.36 -1.29
N ARG A 314 -8.80 -1.16 -2.21
CA ARG A 314 -8.10 -1.55 -3.44
C ARG A 314 -9.10 -1.52 -4.60
N THR A 315 -8.74 -0.77 -5.64
CA THR A 315 -9.61 -0.58 -6.83
C THR A 315 -9.04 -1.36 -8.02
N SER A 316 -9.91 -2.07 -8.72
CA SER A 316 -9.57 -2.81 -9.94
C SER A 316 -9.25 -1.87 -11.11
N GLY A 317 -8.64 -2.41 -12.16
CA GLY A 317 -8.76 -1.84 -13.49
C GLY A 317 -10.22 -1.84 -13.98
N THR A 318 -10.48 -1.10 -15.06
CA THR A 318 -11.81 -1.06 -15.68
C THR A 318 -12.04 -2.25 -16.62
N VAL A 319 -13.24 -2.82 -16.56
CA VAL A 319 -13.76 -3.80 -17.52
C VAL A 319 -14.82 -3.14 -18.38
N GLN A 320 -14.75 -3.32 -19.69
CA GLN A 320 -15.77 -2.77 -20.61
C GLN A 320 -16.88 -3.78 -20.81
N ILE A 321 -18.13 -3.27 -20.77
CA ILE A 321 -19.34 -4.00 -21.15
C ILE A 321 -20.05 -3.20 -22.26
N GLU A 322 -20.53 -3.90 -23.27
CA GLU A 322 -21.30 -3.35 -24.36
C GLU A 322 -22.76 -3.79 -24.23
N ILE A 323 -23.67 -2.85 -24.32
CA ILE A 323 -25.11 -3.06 -24.17
C ILE A 323 -25.81 -2.54 -25.43
N ASP A 324 -26.57 -3.40 -26.08
CA ASP A 324 -27.37 -3.09 -27.27
C ASP A 324 -28.85 -3.00 -26.94
N GLU A 325 -29.59 -2.40 -27.83
CA GLU A 325 -31.04 -2.32 -27.77
C GLU A 325 -31.66 -3.24 -28.86
N LEU A 326 -32.64 -4.04 -28.46
CA LEU A 326 -33.41 -4.85 -29.38
C LEU A 326 -34.38 -3.98 -30.13
N GLN A 327 -34.19 -3.84 -31.45
CA GLN A 327 -35.15 -3.16 -32.35
C GLN A 327 -36.03 -4.21 -33.03
N VAL A 328 -37.34 -4.12 -32.83
CA VAL A 328 -38.31 -4.93 -33.55
C VAL A 328 -38.68 -4.21 -34.82
N VAL A 329 -38.31 -4.77 -35.98
CA VAL A 329 -38.75 -4.26 -37.28
C VAL A 329 -40.03 -5.02 -37.65
N THR A 330 -41.17 -4.36 -37.54
CA THR A 330 -42.43 -4.85 -38.11
C THR A 330 -42.42 -4.61 -39.62
N ARG A 331 -42.57 -5.67 -40.40
CA ARG A 331 -42.79 -5.62 -41.87
C ARG A 331 -44.26 -5.55 -42.18
#